data_d858305e61e7dc6bec62ef9b2d23f673
#
_entry.id   d858305e61e7dc6bec62ef9b2d23f673
#
_cell.length_a   1.000
_cell.length_b   1.000
_cell.length_c   1.000
_cell.angle_alpha   90.00
_cell.angle_beta   90.00
_cell.angle_gamma   90.00
#
_symmetry.space_group_name_H-M   'P 1'
#
loop_
_entity.id
_entity.type
_entity.pdbx_description
1 polymer ?
#
loop_
_entity_poly.entity_id
_entity_poly.type
_entity_poly.pdbx_seq_one_letter_code
_entity_poly.pdbx_strand_id
1 'polypeptide(L)'
;MSINTFFPKATPRPQQAEVMTRLEAGWDSHDVFVIQAPTATGKEALAVTIAKWQASFGKKTTICAPTNILVNQIAGNYPELATLHRKDAYNCEELGASCVTIQKDCGQPCDGCVYSKSRKNFVDSNTRVCNTYIYLSNKSFSEVVVMDEAHQLIKILQDLESSSIWGNRYKFPRNLRTTSDLLEWIETQKRDEHLLEIRAELLKHHNQHMIEYTNDFYRGALVPVLKVRPIKIRAIRQQLWPQHKVHKLILMSATISKQLIYEMGLDRRRVLYIDVDSPIPPVNRPTIYDPAANVTYQYKERACGLLAAYIDKKLVMHPEKGLIHLPYSWVADVLRHTKNPRLMTHSKVDKAEVLSRFRASSNGVLIASGMFEGVDLPLDDARWQIIGKVPFDSLGDPAIAERASTDPEWYAYAAILKVVQAAGRVCRAPDDHGITYIADSQFERLYRNHKKLFPAYFVQALRGING
;
A
#
# COMPACT_ATOMS: atom_id res chain seq x y z
N MET A 1 -18.33 -28.49 -3.23
CA MET A 1 -19.13 -27.60 -2.33
C MET A 1 -19.04 -26.20 -2.87
N SER A 2 -20.15 -25.44 -2.88
CA SER A 2 -20.13 -24.03 -3.32
C SER A 2 -19.33 -23.15 -2.37
N ILE A 3 -18.63 -22.15 -2.92
CA ILE A 3 -17.84 -21.17 -2.17
C ILE A 3 -18.67 -20.45 -1.10
N ASN A 4 -19.96 -20.21 -1.36
CA ASN A 4 -20.86 -19.53 -0.42
C ASN A 4 -20.98 -20.24 0.93
N THR A 5 -20.82 -21.57 0.98
CA THR A 5 -20.89 -22.37 2.22
C THR A 5 -19.78 -21.99 3.21
N PHE A 6 -18.68 -21.42 2.72
CA PHE A 6 -17.49 -21.08 3.52
C PHE A 6 -17.44 -19.62 3.95
N PHE A 7 -18.50 -18.83 3.67
CA PHE A 7 -18.55 -17.44 4.07
C PHE A 7 -18.60 -17.31 5.60
N PRO A 8 -17.69 -16.51 6.22
CA PRO A 8 -17.48 -16.56 7.67
C PRO A 8 -18.52 -15.78 8.48
N LYS A 9 -19.48 -15.11 7.84
CA LYS A 9 -20.54 -14.33 8.49
C LYS A 9 -21.91 -14.89 8.10
N ALA A 10 -22.96 -14.49 8.84
CA ALA A 10 -24.31 -15.02 8.63
C ALA A 10 -24.83 -14.81 7.18
N THR A 11 -24.60 -13.64 6.61
CA THR A 11 -25.08 -13.30 5.25
C THR A 11 -24.04 -12.46 4.52
N PRO A 12 -23.65 -12.82 3.29
CA PRO A 12 -22.80 -11.99 2.46
C PRO A 12 -23.58 -10.75 1.96
N ARG A 13 -22.87 -9.65 1.82
CA ARG A 13 -23.39 -8.46 1.11
C ARG A 13 -23.58 -8.79 -0.36
N PRO A 14 -24.47 -8.08 -1.09
CA PRO A 14 -24.69 -8.33 -2.53
C PRO A 14 -23.38 -8.36 -3.34
N GLN A 15 -22.47 -7.42 -3.09
CA GLN A 15 -21.18 -7.36 -3.76
C GLN A 15 -20.26 -8.54 -3.44
N GLN A 16 -20.32 -9.05 -2.22
CA GLN A 16 -19.56 -10.25 -1.82
C GLN A 16 -20.13 -11.50 -2.50
N ALA A 17 -21.46 -11.62 -2.55
CA ALA A 17 -22.13 -12.72 -3.24
C ALA A 17 -21.81 -12.72 -4.75
N GLU A 18 -21.81 -11.53 -5.39
CA GLU A 18 -21.43 -11.37 -6.79
C GLU A 18 -19.97 -11.82 -7.02
N VAL A 19 -19.02 -11.34 -6.20
CA VAL A 19 -17.61 -11.75 -6.31
C VAL A 19 -17.48 -13.25 -6.19
N MET A 20 -18.11 -13.88 -5.19
CA MET A 20 -18.03 -15.33 -4.97
C MET A 20 -18.61 -16.11 -6.14
N THR A 21 -19.75 -15.69 -6.68
CA THR A 21 -20.40 -16.34 -7.83
C THR A 21 -19.52 -16.28 -9.07
N ARG A 22 -18.97 -15.09 -9.40
CA ARG A 22 -18.11 -14.92 -10.58
C ARG A 22 -16.77 -15.62 -10.43
N LEU A 23 -16.21 -15.65 -9.21
CA LEU A 23 -14.96 -16.33 -8.91
C LEU A 23 -15.14 -17.85 -9.04
N GLU A 24 -16.22 -18.44 -8.47
CA GLU A 24 -16.52 -19.86 -8.57
C GLU A 24 -16.75 -20.29 -10.04
N ALA A 25 -17.53 -19.51 -10.79
CA ALA A 25 -17.79 -19.79 -12.21
C ALA A 25 -16.52 -19.73 -13.08
N GLY A 26 -15.59 -18.85 -12.76
CA GLY A 26 -14.32 -18.66 -13.49
C GLY A 26 -13.18 -19.55 -13.00
N TRP A 27 -13.34 -20.32 -11.91
CA TRP A 27 -12.24 -20.94 -11.19
C TRP A 27 -11.37 -21.86 -12.06
N ASP A 28 -11.99 -22.74 -12.82
CA ASP A 28 -11.26 -23.73 -13.64
C ASP A 28 -10.68 -23.12 -14.93
N SER A 29 -11.27 -22.04 -15.41
CA SER A 29 -10.90 -21.41 -16.69
C SER A 29 -9.84 -20.31 -16.56
N HIS A 30 -9.60 -19.78 -15.36
CA HIS A 30 -8.66 -18.66 -15.13
C HIS A 30 -7.61 -19.00 -14.07
N ASP A 31 -6.41 -18.41 -14.21
CA ASP A 31 -5.29 -18.58 -13.29
C ASP A 31 -5.14 -17.38 -12.34
N VAL A 32 -5.56 -16.21 -12.80
CA VAL A 32 -5.46 -14.94 -12.08
C VAL A 32 -6.83 -14.29 -11.98
N PHE A 33 -7.21 -13.92 -10.79
CA PHE A 33 -8.45 -13.20 -10.50
C PHE A 33 -8.11 -11.81 -9.98
N VAL A 34 -8.59 -10.78 -10.66
CA VAL A 34 -8.41 -9.39 -10.28
C VAL A 34 -9.74 -8.88 -9.76
N ILE A 35 -9.82 -8.70 -8.44
CA ILE A 35 -11.04 -8.27 -7.75
C ILE A 35 -10.90 -6.80 -7.35
N GLN A 36 -11.54 -5.92 -8.11
CA GLN A 36 -11.64 -4.51 -7.77
C GLN A 36 -12.91 -4.30 -6.94
N ALA A 37 -12.69 -4.18 -5.63
CA ALA A 37 -13.76 -4.05 -4.65
C ALA A 37 -13.51 -2.80 -3.77
N PRO A 38 -14.41 -1.81 -3.79
CA PRO A 38 -14.32 -0.59 -2.99
C PRO A 38 -14.15 -0.84 -1.49
N THR A 39 -13.82 0.23 -0.76
CA THR A 39 -13.90 0.21 0.71
C THR A 39 -15.28 -0.21 1.17
N ALA A 40 -15.41 -0.75 2.37
CA ALA A 40 -16.65 -1.31 2.93
C ALA A 40 -17.22 -2.56 2.22
N THR A 41 -16.63 -3.05 1.12
CA THR A 41 -17.08 -4.31 0.51
C THR A 41 -16.81 -5.51 1.41
N GLY A 42 -15.83 -5.43 2.32
CA GLY A 42 -15.45 -6.55 3.19
C GLY A 42 -14.55 -7.58 2.50
N LYS A 43 -13.52 -7.10 1.81
CA LYS A 43 -12.49 -7.91 1.13
C LYS A 43 -11.86 -8.98 2.03
N GLU A 44 -11.66 -8.65 3.30
CA GLU A 44 -11.12 -9.58 4.30
C GLU A 44 -11.96 -10.86 4.42
N ALA A 45 -13.29 -10.73 4.54
CA ALA A 45 -14.19 -11.88 4.59
C ALA A 45 -14.15 -12.71 3.28
N LEU A 46 -14.01 -12.06 2.13
CA LEU A 46 -13.83 -12.75 0.84
C LEU A 46 -12.52 -13.54 0.80
N ALA A 47 -11.42 -12.96 1.28
CA ALA A 47 -10.12 -13.65 1.34
C ALA A 47 -10.20 -14.92 2.20
N VAL A 48 -10.83 -14.81 3.37
CA VAL A 48 -11.03 -15.94 4.29
C VAL A 48 -11.96 -16.99 3.69
N THR A 49 -13.03 -16.58 2.99
CA THR A 49 -13.93 -17.50 2.28
C THR A 49 -13.17 -18.31 1.25
N ILE A 50 -12.34 -17.68 0.43
CA ILE A 50 -11.51 -18.36 -0.59
C ILE A 50 -10.57 -19.35 0.09
N ALA A 51 -9.92 -18.95 1.18
CA ALA A 51 -8.99 -19.81 1.90
C ALA A 51 -9.70 -21.07 2.47
N LYS A 52 -10.84 -20.90 3.12
CA LYS A 52 -11.63 -22.00 3.67
C LYS A 52 -12.18 -22.91 2.57
N TRP A 53 -12.69 -22.31 1.49
CA TRP A 53 -13.20 -23.06 0.34
C TRP A 53 -12.11 -23.94 -0.27
N GLN A 54 -10.92 -23.42 -0.49
CA GLN A 54 -9.82 -24.20 -1.06
C GLN A 54 -9.24 -25.23 -0.07
N ALA A 55 -9.24 -24.92 1.22
CA ALA A 55 -8.84 -25.86 2.25
C ALA A 55 -9.77 -27.12 2.29
N SER A 56 -11.05 -26.99 1.93
CA SER A 56 -11.98 -28.14 1.80
C SER A 56 -11.59 -29.12 0.70
N PHE A 57 -10.74 -28.69 -0.25
CA PHE A 57 -10.13 -29.53 -1.28
C PHE A 57 -8.68 -29.93 -0.95
N GLY A 58 -8.24 -29.72 0.30
CA GLY A 58 -6.87 -30.01 0.73
C GLY A 58 -5.82 -29.03 0.20
N LYS A 59 -6.23 -27.92 -0.40
CA LYS A 59 -5.33 -26.92 -1.02
C LYS A 59 -4.85 -25.90 0.00
N LYS A 60 -3.55 -25.62 -0.03
CA LYS A 60 -2.95 -24.57 0.82
C LYS A 60 -3.19 -23.19 0.23
N THR A 61 -3.82 -22.34 1.01
CA THR A 61 -4.08 -20.93 0.65
C THR A 61 -3.40 -19.99 1.63
N THR A 62 -2.64 -19.02 1.10
CA THR A 62 -2.06 -17.94 1.91
C THR A 62 -2.69 -16.60 1.57
N ILE A 63 -3.21 -15.92 2.58
CA ILE A 63 -3.65 -14.53 2.53
C ILE A 63 -2.44 -13.67 2.85
N CYS A 64 -2.10 -12.75 1.95
CA CYS A 64 -0.97 -11.84 2.08
C CYS A 64 -1.49 -10.42 2.23
N ALA A 65 -1.10 -9.72 3.30
CA ALA A 65 -1.43 -8.32 3.52
C ALA A 65 -0.13 -7.48 3.56
N PRO A 66 -0.13 -6.23 3.06
CA PRO A 66 1.10 -5.44 2.91
C PRO A 66 1.69 -4.96 4.24
N THR A 67 0.90 -4.88 5.32
CA THR A 67 1.33 -4.38 6.62
C THR A 67 1.01 -5.36 7.75
N ASN A 68 1.83 -5.34 8.81
CA ASN A 68 1.57 -6.16 10.00
C ASN A 68 0.27 -5.76 10.71
N ILE A 69 -0.16 -4.50 10.61
CA ILE A 69 -1.44 -4.04 11.17
C ILE A 69 -2.60 -4.80 10.53
N LEU A 70 -2.61 -4.91 9.21
CA LEU A 70 -3.64 -5.66 8.49
C LEU A 70 -3.56 -7.17 8.76
N VAL A 71 -2.35 -7.73 8.86
CA VAL A 71 -2.17 -9.14 9.26
C VAL A 71 -2.78 -9.40 10.63
N ASN A 72 -2.49 -8.53 11.61
CA ASN A 72 -3.02 -8.64 12.97
C ASN A 72 -4.55 -8.48 13.03
N GLN A 73 -5.08 -7.57 12.22
CA GLN A 73 -6.53 -7.38 12.09
C GLN A 73 -7.21 -8.64 11.55
N ILE A 74 -6.70 -9.21 10.45
CA ILE A 74 -7.24 -10.45 9.87
C ILE A 74 -7.12 -11.61 10.86
N ALA A 75 -5.95 -11.78 11.50
CA ALA A 75 -5.74 -12.84 12.48
C ALA A 75 -6.61 -12.68 13.71
N GLY A 76 -6.85 -11.45 14.17
CA GLY A 76 -7.76 -11.17 15.30
C GLY A 76 -9.22 -11.45 14.99
N ASN A 77 -9.67 -11.13 13.77
CA ASN A 77 -11.04 -11.41 13.33
C ASN A 77 -11.27 -12.89 12.98
N TYR A 78 -10.20 -13.62 12.63
CA TYR A 78 -10.23 -15.02 12.19
C TYR A 78 -9.09 -15.83 12.84
N PRO A 79 -9.19 -16.14 14.13
CA PRO A 79 -8.12 -16.78 14.91
C PRO A 79 -7.79 -18.21 14.46
N GLU A 80 -8.63 -18.84 13.64
CA GLU A 80 -8.39 -20.13 13.04
C GLU A 80 -7.32 -20.12 11.93
N LEU A 81 -6.93 -18.94 11.43
CA LEU A 81 -5.87 -18.80 10.43
C LEU A 81 -4.49 -18.95 11.07
N ALA A 82 -3.66 -19.82 10.53
CA ALA A 82 -2.26 -19.89 10.95
C ALA A 82 -1.52 -18.61 10.53
N THR A 83 -0.99 -17.89 11.51
CA THR A 83 -0.35 -16.58 11.29
C THR A 83 1.16 -16.67 11.45
N LEU A 84 1.90 -16.02 10.54
CA LEU A 84 3.35 -15.90 10.63
C LEU A 84 3.77 -14.43 10.55
N HIS A 85 4.52 -13.98 11.56
CA HIS A 85 5.19 -12.70 11.60
C HIS A 85 6.69 -12.81 11.33
N ARG A 86 7.38 -11.67 11.21
CA ARG A 86 8.85 -11.64 11.17
C ARG A 86 9.43 -12.11 12.50
N LYS A 87 10.67 -12.59 12.50
CA LYS A 87 11.35 -13.06 13.71
C LYS A 87 11.42 -12.02 14.82
N ASP A 88 11.50 -10.73 14.47
CA ASP A 88 11.56 -9.63 15.43
C ASP A 88 10.26 -9.44 16.24
N ALA A 89 9.14 -9.99 15.77
CA ALA A 89 7.86 -9.98 16.49
C ALA A 89 7.75 -11.08 17.57
N TYR A 90 8.74 -11.98 17.66
CA TYR A 90 8.74 -13.08 18.63
C TYR A 90 9.84 -12.88 19.67
N ASN A 91 9.49 -13.10 20.93
CA ASN A 91 10.45 -13.12 22.03
C ASN A 91 10.77 -14.57 22.41
N CYS A 92 12.03 -14.81 22.72
CA CYS A 92 12.45 -16.08 23.29
C CYS A 92 12.08 -16.13 24.78
N GLU A 93 11.35 -17.15 25.17
CA GLU A 93 10.95 -17.32 26.59
C GLU A 93 12.15 -17.67 27.48
N GLU A 94 13.16 -18.39 26.94
CA GLU A 94 14.35 -18.79 27.69
C GLU A 94 15.34 -17.65 27.90
N LEU A 95 15.53 -16.78 26.89
CA LEU A 95 16.56 -15.73 26.91
C LEU A 95 15.98 -14.32 27.11
N GLY A 96 14.66 -14.18 27.22
CA GLY A 96 13.97 -12.90 27.51
C GLY A 96 14.16 -11.79 26.47
N ALA A 97 14.64 -12.11 25.27
CA ALA A 97 14.95 -11.14 24.22
C ALA A 97 14.34 -11.53 22.86
N SER A 98 14.27 -10.57 21.92
CA SER A 98 13.69 -10.85 20.62
C SER A 98 14.51 -11.90 19.84
N CYS A 99 13.80 -12.73 19.06
CA CYS A 99 14.40 -13.78 18.23
C CYS A 99 15.51 -13.28 17.29
N VAL A 100 15.47 -12.02 16.88
CA VAL A 100 16.50 -11.40 16.02
C VAL A 100 17.75 -11.06 16.83
N THR A 101 17.56 -10.54 18.05
CA THR A 101 18.68 -10.12 18.91
C THR A 101 19.55 -11.31 19.31
N ILE A 102 18.92 -12.45 19.60
CA ILE A 102 19.60 -13.66 20.09
C ILE A 102 19.94 -14.66 18.98
N GLN A 103 19.69 -14.32 17.70
CA GLN A 103 19.89 -15.24 16.58
C GLN A 103 21.32 -15.80 16.49
N LYS A 104 22.33 -15.05 17.00
CA LYS A 104 23.74 -15.50 17.04
C LYS A 104 24.01 -16.51 18.17
N ASP A 105 23.25 -16.39 19.26
CA ASP A 105 23.44 -17.19 20.49
C ASP A 105 22.48 -18.40 20.49
N CYS A 106 21.41 -18.36 19.69
CA CYS A 106 20.46 -19.44 19.47
C CYS A 106 21.01 -20.38 18.37
N GLY A 107 21.88 -21.30 18.70
CA GLY A 107 22.52 -22.21 17.75
C GLY A 107 21.54 -23.17 17.05
N GLN A 108 20.52 -23.64 17.75
CA GLN A 108 19.39 -24.40 17.21
C GLN A 108 18.07 -23.98 17.90
N PRO A 109 16.91 -24.02 17.20
CA PRO A 109 15.64 -23.77 17.86
C PRO A 109 15.40 -24.77 18.97
N CYS A 110 15.21 -24.27 20.20
CA CYS A 110 14.82 -25.10 21.34
C CYS A 110 13.36 -25.61 21.15
N ASP A 111 12.98 -26.67 21.83
CA ASP A 111 11.63 -27.24 21.80
C ASP A 111 10.56 -26.22 22.21
N GLY A 112 10.92 -25.24 23.03
CA GLY A 112 10.09 -24.10 23.45
C GLY A 112 9.97 -22.94 22.45
N CYS A 113 10.74 -22.91 21.36
CA CYS A 113 10.84 -21.77 20.46
C CYS A 113 9.49 -21.36 19.84
N VAL A 114 8.96 -20.22 20.28
CA VAL A 114 7.66 -19.68 19.84
C VAL A 114 7.65 -19.42 18.32
N TYR A 115 8.74 -18.86 17.79
CA TYR A 115 8.88 -18.65 16.34
C TYR A 115 8.86 -19.97 15.56
N SER A 116 9.57 -21.00 16.01
CA SER A 116 9.63 -22.31 15.34
C SER A 116 8.26 -23.00 15.36
N LYS A 117 7.55 -22.94 16.50
CA LYS A 117 6.19 -23.46 16.63
C LYS A 117 5.21 -22.73 15.69
N SER A 118 5.26 -21.39 15.67
CA SER A 118 4.44 -20.58 14.79
C SER A 118 4.72 -20.86 13.31
N ARG A 119 6.01 -20.96 12.94
CA ARG A 119 6.43 -21.31 11.58
C ARG A 119 5.98 -22.71 11.16
N LYS A 120 6.10 -23.70 12.05
CA LYS A 120 5.62 -25.07 11.79
C LYS A 120 4.10 -25.07 11.57
N ASN A 121 3.33 -24.47 12.47
CA ASN A 121 1.88 -24.32 12.33
C ASN A 121 1.51 -23.66 11.00
N PHE A 122 2.21 -22.58 10.64
CA PHE A 122 1.98 -21.89 9.36
C PHE A 122 2.26 -22.79 8.15
N VAL A 123 3.32 -23.59 8.17
CA VAL A 123 3.68 -24.48 7.04
C VAL A 123 2.69 -25.64 6.92
N ASP A 124 2.22 -26.18 8.04
CA ASP A 124 1.33 -27.36 8.09
C ASP A 124 -0.13 -27.00 7.80
N SER A 125 -0.58 -25.78 8.11
CA SER A 125 -1.95 -25.34 7.90
C SER A 125 -2.30 -25.14 6.42
N ASN A 126 -3.57 -25.42 6.06
CA ASN A 126 -4.14 -25.12 4.75
C ASN A 126 -4.68 -23.70 4.63
N THR A 127 -4.95 -23.00 5.74
CA THR A 127 -5.44 -21.61 5.78
C THR A 127 -4.48 -20.73 6.56
N ARG A 128 -3.86 -19.79 5.86
CA ARG A 128 -2.71 -19.04 6.39
C ARG A 128 -2.82 -17.54 6.11
N VAL A 129 -2.25 -16.73 7.01
CA VAL A 129 -2.10 -15.28 6.81
C VAL A 129 -0.69 -14.82 7.20
N CYS A 130 -0.08 -13.97 6.37
CA CYS A 130 1.21 -13.35 6.67
C CYS A 130 1.37 -12.03 5.93
N ASN A 131 2.44 -11.30 6.28
CA ASN A 131 2.84 -10.12 5.54
C ASN A 131 3.34 -10.48 4.14
N THR A 132 3.01 -9.67 3.14
CA THR A 132 3.37 -9.87 1.73
C THR A 132 4.90 -9.99 1.55
N TYR A 133 5.71 -9.21 2.28
CA TYR A 133 7.17 -9.33 2.24
C TYR A 133 7.63 -10.70 2.75
N ILE A 134 7.00 -11.23 3.82
CA ILE A 134 7.34 -12.55 4.35
C ILE A 134 7.03 -13.63 3.31
N TYR A 135 5.87 -13.57 2.67
CA TYR A 135 5.49 -14.53 1.65
C TYR A 135 6.45 -14.52 0.47
N LEU A 136 6.77 -13.35 -0.07
CA LEU A 136 7.62 -13.19 -1.25
C LEU A 136 9.11 -13.49 -0.97
N SER A 137 9.59 -13.26 0.25
CA SER A 137 10.99 -13.55 0.66
C SER A 137 11.19 -15.01 1.07
N ASN A 138 10.15 -15.68 1.55
CA ASN A 138 10.24 -17.08 1.94
C ASN A 138 9.78 -17.97 0.78
N LYS A 139 10.47 -19.09 0.59
CA LYS A 139 10.07 -20.13 -0.37
C LYS A 139 8.88 -20.95 0.14
N SER A 140 7.89 -20.29 0.80
CA SER A 140 6.69 -20.93 1.32
C SER A 140 5.76 -21.27 0.16
N PHE A 141 5.49 -22.55 0.01
CA PHE A 141 4.61 -23.02 -1.05
C PHE A 141 3.12 -22.84 -0.70
N SER A 142 2.37 -22.28 -1.64
CA SER A 142 0.90 -22.21 -1.60
C SER A 142 0.35 -22.41 -2.99
N GLU A 143 -0.65 -23.26 -3.12
CA GLU A 143 -1.32 -23.49 -4.41
C GLU A 143 -2.21 -22.30 -4.78
N VAL A 144 -2.76 -21.65 -3.77
CA VAL A 144 -3.59 -20.45 -3.91
C VAL A 144 -3.03 -19.32 -3.08
N VAL A 145 -2.96 -18.13 -3.67
CA VAL A 145 -2.49 -16.91 -2.99
C VAL A 145 -3.49 -15.80 -3.16
N VAL A 146 -3.87 -15.19 -2.06
CA VAL A 146 -4.72 -14.00 -2.03
C VAL A 146 -3.87 -12.82 -1.60
N MET A 147 -3.67 -11.85 -2.48
CA MET A 147 -2.96 -10.61 -2.22
C MET A 147 -3.96 -9.50 -1.93
N ASP A 148 -4.09 -9.14 -0.67
CA ASP A 148 -4.90 -7.98 -0.28
C ASP A 148 -4.11 -6.68 -0.50
N GLU A 149 -4.82 -5.59 -0.76
CA GLU A 149 -4.26 -4.30 -1.18
C GLU A 149 -3.20 -4.44 -2.29
N ALA A 150 -3.53 -5.23 -3.31
CA ALA A 150 -2.64 -5.64 -4.39
C ALA A 150 -2.01 -4.47 -5.18
N HIS A 151 -2.58 -3.28 -5.11
CA HIS A 151 -2.01 -2.07 -5.70
C HIS A 151 -0.62 -1.72 -5.14
N GLN A 152 -0.27 -2.23 -3.94
CA GLN A 152 1.05 -2.03 -3.32
C GLN A 152 2.12 -3.00 -3.82
N LEU A 153 1.74 -4.05 -4.55
CA LEU A 153 2.67 -5.12 -4.94
C LEU A 153 3.88 -4.63 -5.74
N ILE A 154 3.69 -3.67 -6.65
CA ILE A 154 4.82 -3.14 -7.44
C ILE A 154 5.88 -2.52 -6.52
N LYS A 155 5.43 -1.71 -5.56
CA LYS A 155 6.35 -1.09 -4.59
C LYS A 155 7.04 -2.14 -3.72
N ILE A 156 6.30 -3.12 -3.23
CA ILE A 156 6.84 -4.22 -2.41
C ILE A 156 7.90 -5.00 -3.21
N LEU A 157 7.62 -5.32 -4.46
CA LEU A 157 8.56 -6.00 -5.33
C LEU A 157 9.81 -5.14 -5.62
N GLN A 158 9.63 -3.84 -5.86
CA GLN A 158 10.75 -2.90 -6.02
C GLN A 158 11.64 -2.87 -4.77
N ASP A 159 11.04 -2.83 -3.59
CA ASP A 159 11.78 -2.84 -2.32
C ASP A 159 12.53 -4.16 -2.11
N LEU A 160 11.93 -5.30 -2.44
CA LEU A 160 12.54 -6.62 -2.33
C LEU A 160 13.71 -6.84 -3.31
N GLU A 161 13.63 -6.25 -4.49
CA GLU A 161 14.67 -6.32 -5.52
C GLU A 161 15.72 -5.22 -5.39
N SER A 162 15.56 -4.31 -4.43
CA SER A 162 16.54 -3.26 -4.18
C SER A 162 17.74 -3.82 -3.42
N SER A 163 18.92 -3.50 -3.92
CA SER A 163 20.19 -3.76 -3.22
C SER A 163 20.68 -2.50 -2.51
N SER A 164 21.43 -2.65 -1.43
CA SER A 164 21.94 -1.54 -0.63
C SER A 164 23.42 -1.66 -0.38
N ILE A 165 24.19 -0.64 -0.73
CA ILE A 165 25.62 -0.53 -0.45
C ILE A 165 25.77 0.42 0.74
N TRP A 166 26.26 -0.09 1.88
CA TRP A 166 26.30 0.64 3.14
C TRP A 166 27.63 1.37 3.35
N GLY A 167 27.59 2.66 3.67
CA GLY A 167 28.77 3.51 3.84
C GLY A 167 29.64 3.18 5.04
N ASN A 168 29.16 2.38 5.99
CA ASN A 168 29.98 1.84 7.07
C ASN A 168 30.87 0.65 6.63
N ARG A 169 30.56 0.01 5.50
CA ARG A 169 31.33 -1.08 4.92
C ARG A 169 32.12 -0.64 3.68
N TYR A 170 31.54 0.26 2.87
CA TYR A 170 32.10 0.69 1.61
C TYR A 170 32.22 2.22 1.55
N LYS A 171 33.36 2.74 1.10
CA LYS A 171 33.54 4.15 0.82
C LYS A 171 33.20 4.41 -0.65
N PHE A 172 32.03 4.93 -0.93
CA PHE A 172 31.57 5.27 -2.27
C PHE A 172 31.48 6.77 -2.49
N PRO A 173 31.82 7.28 -3.70
CA PRO A 173 31.71 8.69 -4.04
C PRO A 173 30.24 9.09 -4.18
N ARG A 174 29.96 10.36 -3.88
CA ARG A 174 28.57 10.89 -3.93
C ARG A 174 28.11 11.27 -5.34
N ASN A 175 28.93 11.13 -6.35
CA ASN A 175 28.64 11.48 -7.75
C ASN A 175 28.18 10.31 -8.61
N LEU A 176 28.06 9.11 -8.08
CA LEU A 176 27.50 7.97 -8.80
C LEU A 176 26.01 8.25 -9.10
N ARG A 177 25.65 8.38 -10.36
CA ARG A 177 24.27 8.71 -10.77
C ARG A 177 23.68 7.67 -11.73
N THR A 178 24.52 7.02 -12.47
CA THR A 178 24.13 6.06 -13.51
C THR A 178 24.57 4.65 -13.13
N THR A 179 23.95 3.66 -13.77
CA THR A 179 24.36 2.26 -13.67
C THR A 179 25.81 2.07 -14.11
N SER A 180 26.25 2.81 -15.14
CA SER A 180 27.62 2.76 -15.63
C SER A 180 28.62 3.29 -14.59
N ASP A 181 28.33 4.44 -13.95
CA ASP A 181 29.21 4.98 -12.89
C ASP A 181 29.38 3.98 -11.75
N LEU A 182 28.28 3.30 -11.38
CA LEU A 182 28.32 2.29 -10.32
C LEU A 182 29.10 1.07 -10.72
N LEU A 183 28.95 0.59 -11.95
CA LEU A 183 29.71 -0.55 -12.46
C LEU A 183 31.22 -0.25 -12.47
N GLU A 184 31.63 0.93 -12.98
CA GLU A 184 33.01 1.37 -12.97
C GLU A 184 33.55 1.46 -11.53
N TRP A 185 32.80 2.01 -10.60
CA TRP A 185 33.20 2.09 -9.20
C TRP A 185 33.36 0.68 -8.60
N ILE A 186 32.42 -0.26 -8.83
CA ILE A 186 32.52 -1.64 -8.33
C ILE A 186 33.80 -2.31 -8.83
N GLU A 187 34.23 -2.07 -10.06
CA GLU A 187 35.45 -2.65 -10.62
C GLU A 187 36.72 -2.14 -9.92
N THR A 188 36.68 -0.97 -9.30
CA THR A 188 37.80 -0.44 -8.51
C THR A 188 37.88 -1.06 -7.10
N GLN A 189 36.83 -1.77 -6.65
CA GLN A 189 36.79 -2.32 -5.30
C GLN A 189 37.48 -3.68 -5.23
N LYS A 190 37.97 -4.04 -4.03
CA LYS A 190 38.43 -5.41 -3.75
C LYS A 190 37.26 -6.37 -3.99
N ARG A 191 37.57 -7.57 -4.46
CA ARG A 191 36.59 -8.62 -4.72
C ARG A 191 35.74 -8.89 -3.47
N ASP A 192 34.46 -8.64 -3.55
CA ASP A 192 33.46 -8.77 -2.50
C ASP A 192 32.21 -9.40 -3.08
N GLU A 193 31.70 -10.47 -2.48
CA GLU A 193 30.57 -11.25 -2.99
C GLU A 193 29.32 -10.38 -3.17
N HIS A 194 29.02 -9.51 -2.21
CA HIS A 194 27.86 -8.63 -2.28
C HIS A 194 27.94 -7.62 -3.46
N LEU A 195 29.12 -7.04 -3.70
CA LEU A 195 29.33 -6.15 -4.84
C LEU A 195 29.29 -6.91 -6.17
N LEU A 196 29.75 -8.16 -6.21
CA LEU A 196 29.66 -9.01 -7.39
C LEU A 196 28.22 -9.40 -7.73
N GLU A 197 27.38 -9.66 -6.73
CA GLU A 197 25.95 -9.90 -6.92
C GLU A 197 25.26 -8.67 -7.52
N ILE A 198 25.50 -7.48 -6.97
CA ILE A 198 24.97 -6.22 -7.51
C ILE A 198 25.45 -6.00 -8.95
N ARG A 199 26.73 -6.22 -9.21
CA ARG A 199 27.31 -6.11 -10.54
C ARG A 199 26.62 -7.05 -11.55
N ALA A 200 26.42 -8.30 -11.16
CA ALA A 200 25.77 -9.29 -12.03
C ALA A 200 24.32 -8.87 -12.37
N GLU A 201 23.59 -8.36 -11.40
CA GLU A 201 22.23 -7.88 -11.60
C GLU A 201 22.19 -6.64 -12.51
N LEU A 202 23.08 -5.67 -12.31
CA LEU A 202 23.19 -4.48 -13.13
C LEU A 202 23.58 -4.79 -14.58
N LEU A 203 24.47 -5.76 -14.81
CA LEU A 203 24.85 -6.19 -16.15
C LEU A 203 23.71 -6.94 -16.86
N LYS A 204 22.95 -7.75 -16.11
CA LYS A 204 21.80 -8.47 -16.66
C LYS A 204 20.67 -7.56 -17.06
N HIS A 205 20.45 -6.46 -16.31
CA HIS A 205 19.34 -5.53 -16.49
C HIS A 205 19.83 -4.09 -16.65
N HIS A 206 20.72 -3.89 -17.60
CA HIS A 206 21.34 -2.58 -17.87
C HIS A 206 20.30 -1.47 -18.08
N ASN A 207 20.53 -0.30 -17.46
CA ASN A 207 19.65 0.88 -17.51
C ASN A 207 18.23 0.68 -16.96
N GLN A 208 17.98 -0.37 -16.19
CA GLN A 208 16.67 -0.60 -15.55
C GLN A 208 16.70 -0.35 -14.03
N HIS A 209 17.84 0.13 -13.52
CA HIS A 209 18.03 0.45 -12.13
C HIS A 209 18.34 1.92 -11.94
N MET A 210 17.93 2.42 -10.78
CA MET A 210 18.28 3.74 -10.31
C MET A 210 19.16 3.67 -9.09
N ILE A 211 20.00 4.69 -8.97
CA ILE A 211 20.94 4.85 -7.87
C ILE A 211 20.45 6.01 -7.02
N GLU A 212 20.11 5.73 -5.78
CA GLU A 212 19.59 6.68 -4.81
C GLU A 212 20.53 6.78 -3.60
N TYR A 213 20.97 7.99 -3.26
CA TYR A 213 21.66 8.25 -2.01
C TYR A 213 20.67 8.55 -0.91
N THR A 214 20.75 7.81 0.19
CA THR A 214 19.93 8.02 1.37
C THR A 214 20.77 7.82 2.63
N ASN A 215 20.19 8.10 3.79
CA ASN A 215 20.75 7.71 5.07
C ASN A 215 19.77 6.74 5.74
N ASP A 216 20.30 5.71 6.35
CA ASP A 216 19.51 4.72 7.08
C ASP A 216 20.21 4.34 8.39
N PHE A 217 19.47 3.80 9.35
CA PHE A 217 20.02 3.43 10.64
C PHE A 217 20.65 2.04 10.59
N TYR A 218 21.91 1.98 11.02
CA TYR A 218 22.63 0.74 11.24
C TYR A 218 23.14 0.70 12.70
N ARG A 219 22.60 -0.22 13.51
CA ARG A 219 22.93 -0.38 14.94
C ARG A 219 22.81 0.95 15.73
N GLY A 220 21.78 1.73 15.46
CA GLY A 220 21.50 2.98 16.15
C GLY A 220 22.26 4.22 15.61
N ALA A 221 23.14 4.06 14.64
CA ALA A 221 23.86 5.15 13.98
C ALA A 221 23.29 5.44 12.59
N LEU A 222 23.17 6.70 12.21
CA LEU A 222 22.77 7.12 10.87
C LEU A 222 23.96 6.94 9.91
N VAL A 223 23.80 6.09 8.91
CA VAL A 223 24.83 5.70 7.96
C VAL A 223 24.39 6.03 6.54
N PRO A 224 25.27 6.59 5.68
CA PRO A 224 24.96 6.79 4.28
C PRO A 224 24.77 5.43 3.57
N VAL A 225 23.76 5.37 2.71
CA VAL A 225 23.43 4.17 1.95
C VAL A 225 23.22 4.54 0.48
N LEU A 226 23.85 3.78 -0.41
CA LEU A 226 23.57 3.83 -1.82
C LEU A 226 22.59 2.70 -2.13
N LYS A 227 21.35 3.05 -2.49
CA LYS A 227 20.31 2.11 -2.90
C LYS A 227 20.29 1.96 -4.41
N VAL A 228 20.30 0.72 -4.86
CA VAL A 228 20.15 0.33 -6.26
C VAL A 228 18.74 -0.23 -6.40
N ARG A 229 17.85 0.53 -7.04
CA ARG A 229 16.42 0.20 -7.12
C ARG A 229 16.00 -0.07 -8.56
N PRO A 230 15.24 -1.12 -8.83
CA PRO A 230 14.69 -1.34 -10.18
C PRO A 230 13.63 -0.28 -10.51
N ILE A 231 13.68 0.25 -11.74
CA ILE A 231 12.68 1.20 -12.27
C ILE A 231 11.40 0.44 -12.64
N LYS A 232 11.54 -0.70 -13.32
CA LYS A 232 10.43 -1.55 -13.77
C LYS A 232 10.64 -2.99 -13.31
N ILE A 233 9.61 -3.55 -12.68
CA ILE A 233 9.66 -4.92 -12.12
C ILE A 233 9.56 -5.99 -13.21
N ARG A 234 8.83 -5.75 -14.29
CA ARG A 234 8.57 -6.75 -15.33
C ARG A 234 9.82 -7.42 -15.88
N ALA A 235 10.87 -6.64 -16.13
CA ALA A 235 12.10 -7.17 -16.69
C ALA A 235 12.87 -8.07 -15.72
N ILE A 236 12.69 -7.86 -14.43
CA ILE A 236 13.46 -8.48 -13.35
C ILE A 236 12.77 -9.74 -12.83
N ARG A 237 11.42 -9.73 -12.75
CA ARG A 237 10.62 -10.76 -12.06
C ARG A 237 9.70 -11.57 -12.96
N GLN A 238 10.04 -11.80 -14.23
CA GLN A 238 9.22 -12.62 -15.15
C GLN A 238 8.91 -14.03 -14.62
N GLN A 239 9.67 -14.55 -13.66
CA GLN A 239 9.54 -15.91 -13.12
C GLN A 239 9.06 -15.98 -11.66
N LEU A 240 8.61 -14.88 -11.06
CA LEU A 240 8.23 -14.84 -9.63
C LEU A 240 7.18 -15.92 -9.28
N TRP A 241 6.11 -15.98 -10.03
CA TRP A 241 4.97 -16.86 -9.75
C TRP A 241 5.25 -18.34 -10.00
N PRO A 242 5.94 -18.74 -11.09
CA PRO A 242 6.38 -20.13 -11.27
C PRO A 242 7.30 -20.63 -10.14
N GLN A 243 8.18 -19.79 -9.61
CA GLN A 243 9.05 -20.14 -8.50
C GLN A 243 8.29 -20.47 -7.22
N HIS A 244 7.16 -19.83 -6.96
CA HIS A 244 6.30 -20.07 -5.80
C HIS A 244 5.26 -21.19 -6.01
N LYS A 245 5.24 -21.86 -7.18
CA LYS A 245 4.29 -22.94 -7.54
C LYS A 245 2.83 -22.52 -7.34
N VAL A 246 2.49 -21.27 -7.54
CA VAL A 246 1.14 -20.73 -7.40
C VAL A 246 0.29 -21.16 -8.60
N HIS A 247 -0.80 -21.83 -8.34
CA HIS A 247 -1.77 -22.24 -9.37
C HIS A 247 -2.85 -21.18 -9.58
N LYS A 248 -3.30 -20.56 -8.49
CA LYS A 248 -4.32 -19.50 -8.54
C LYS A 248 -3.84 -18.28 -7.75
N LEU A 249 -3.89 -17.13 -8.40
CA LEU A 249 -3.53 -15.86 -7.80
C LEU A 249 -4.74 -14.94 -7.77
N ILE A 250 -5.12 -14.49 -6.60
CA ILE A 250 -6.22 -13.56 -6.38
C ILE A 250 -5.64 -12.21 -5.94
N LEU A 251 -5.86 -11.18 -6.74
CA LEU A 251 -5.42 -9.82 -6.47
C LEU A 251 -6.65 -9.00 -6.07
N MET A 252 -6.67 -8.49 -4.83
CA MET A 252 -7.79 -7.70 -4.32
C MET A 252 -7.33 -6.29 -3.97
N SER A 253 -8.08 -5.28 -4.41
CA SER A 253 -7.91 -3.89 -3.99
C SER A 253 -9.14 -3.07 -4.33
N ALA A 254 -9.25 -1.87 -3.74
CA ALA A 254 -10.23 -0.87 -4.17
C ALA A 254 -9.91 -0.32 -5.57
N THR A 255 -8.65 -0.36 -5.98
CA THR A 255 -8.17 0.15 -7.27
C THR A 255 -7.09 -0.77 -7.80
N ILE A 256 -7.32 -1.37 -8.97
CA ILE A 256 -6.32 -2.18 -9.68
C ILE A 256 -6.34 -1.80 -11.15
N SER A 257 -5.16 -1.39 -11.68
CA SER A 257 -5.02 -1.10 -13.09
C SER A 257 -4.56 -2.31 -13.90
N LYS A 258 -4.85 -2.31 -15.18
CA LYS A 258 -4.26 -3.27 -16.13
C LYS A 258 -2.73 -3.14 -16.19
N GLN A 259 -2.21 -1.96 -15.90
CA GLN A 259 -0.78 -1.70 -15.79
C GLN A 259 -0.11 -2.57 -14.71
N LEU A 260 -0.75 -2.75 -13.55
CA LEU A 260 -0.27 -3.66 -12.49
C LEU A 260 -0.08 -5.07 -13.04
N ILE A 261 -1.09 -5.59 -13.76
CA ILE A 261 -1.06 -6.95 -14.33
C ILE A 261 0.08 -7.08 -15.34
N TYR A 262 0.26 -6.08 -16.20
CA TYR A 262 1.36 -6.02 -17.16
C TYR A 262 2.74 -5.98 -16.47
N GLU A 263 2.93 -5.11 -15.49
CA GLU A 263 4.19 -4.98 -14.76
C GLU A 263 4.55 -6.24 -13.98
N MET A 264 3.56 -6.96 -13.48
CA MET A 264 3.78 -8.25 -12.82
C MET A 264 4.02 -9.42 -13.78
N GLY A 265 3.98 -9.17 -15.09
CA GLY A 265 4.16 -10.22 -16.11
C GLY A 265 3.00 -11.22 -16.17
N LEU A 266 1.81 -10.84 -15.70
CA LEU A 266 0.62 -11.68 -15.63
C LEU A 266 -0.28 -11.54 -16.87
N ASP A 267 0.01 -10.65 -17.78
CA ASP A 267 -0.76 -10.38 -19.01
C ASP A 267 -0.86 -11.58 -19.97
N ARG A 268 0.04 -12.56 -19.85
CA ARG A 268 0.02 -13.82 -20.60
C ARG A 268 -0.75 -14.94 -19.90
N ARG A 269 -1.27 -14.69 -18.69
CA ARG A 269 -2.08 -15.63 -17.93
C ARG A 269 -3.55 -15.47 -18.27
N ARG A 270 -4.37 -16.46 -17.96
CA ARG A 270 -5.83 -16.37 -18.07
C ARG A 270 -6.36 -15.54 -16.91
N VAL A 271 -6.62 -14.24 -17.16
CA VAL A 271 -7.01 -13.25 -16.15
C VAL A 271 -8.52 -13.00 -16.20
N LEU A 272 -9.20 -13.16 -15.07
CA LEU A 272 -10.59 -12.74 -14.87
C LEU A 272 -10.64 -11.46 -14.05
N TYR A 273 -11.26 -10.41 -14.61
CA TYR A 273 -11.52 -9.16 -13.91
C TYR A 273 -12.93 -9.18 -13.30
N ILE A 274 -13.02 -8.91 -12.01
CA ILE A 274 -14.25 -8.83 -11.24
C ILE A 274 -14.32 -7.45 -10.60
N ASP A 275 -15.09 -6.56 -11.22
CA ASP A 275 -15.37 -5.24 -10.68
C ASP A 275 -16.75 -5.27 -10.03
N VAL A 276 -16.87 -4.73 -8.83
CA VAL A 276 -18.14 -4.61 -8.10
C VAL A 276 -18.38 -3.18 -7.64
N ASP A 277 -19.64 -2.82 -7.59
CA ASP A 277 -20.07 -1.49 -7.13
C ASP A 277 -19.78 -1.29 -5.63
N SER A 278 -19.70 -0.01 -5.24
CA SER A 278 -19.57 0.33 -3.83
C SER A 278 -20.86 -0.03 -3.07
N PRO A 279 -20.74 -0.67 -1.88
CA PRO A 279 -21.90 -0.90 -1.03
C PRO A 279 -22.46 0.40 -0.41
N ILE A 280 -21.71 1.51 -0.51
CA ILE A 280 -22.10 2.81 -0.01
C ILE A 280 -22.70 3.61 -1.17
N PRO A 281 -23.95 4.08 -1.07
CA PRO A 281 -24.58 4.91 -2.11
C PRO A 281 -23.75 6.15 -2.44
N PRO A 282 -23.69 6.59 -3.71
CA PRO A 282 -22.93 7.80 -4.09
C PRO A 282 -23.37 9.07 -3.35
N VAL A 283 -24.63 9.15 -2.97
CA VAL A 283 -25.21 10.29 -2.21
C VAL A 283 -24.63 10.36 -0.79
N ASN A 284 -24.24 9.24 -0.19
CA ASN A 284 -23.67 9.18 1.14
C ASN A 284 -22.15 9.46 1.17
N ARG A 285 -21.49 9.43 0.01
CA ARG A 285 -20.05 9.67 -0.13
C ARG A 285 -19.69 10.66 -1.24
N PRO A 286 -20.34 11.82 -1.33
CA PRO A 286 -20.07 12.77 -2.39
C PRO A 286 -18.59 13.22 -2.35
N THR A 287 -17.97 13.24 -3.52
CA THR A 287 -16.64 13.80 -3.74
C THR A 287 -16.82 15.07 -4.57
N ILE A 288 -16.62 16.22 -3.95
CA ILE A 288 -16.92 17.52 -4.53
C ILE A 288 -15.62 18.18 -4.97
N TYR A 289 -15.48 18.40 -6.28
CA TYR A 289 -14.43 19.25 -6.79
C TYR A 289 -14.80 20.71 -6.53
N ASP A 290 -14.09 21.34 -5.61
CA ASP A 290 -14.32 22.73 -5.15
C ASP A 290 -12.93 23.40 -5.04
N PRO A 291 -12.35 23.83 -6.19
CA PRO A 291 -10.97 24.26 -6.26
C PRO A 291 -10.73 25.57 -5.51
N ALA A 292 -9.82 25.57 -4.55
CA ALA A 292 -9.37 26.73 -3.81
C ALA A 292 -8.13 27.37 -4.47
N ALA A 293 -7.19 26.56 -4.98
CA ALA A 293 -5.92 27.03 -5.49
C ALA A 293 -5.31 26.05 -6.51
N ASN A 294 -4.34 26.55 -7.28
CA ASN A 294 -3.38 25.73 -8.02
C ASN A 294 -2.23 25.37 -7.08
N VAL A 295 -2.25 24.11 -6.56
CA VAL A 295 -1.33 23.68 -5.49
C VAL A 295 -0.08 23.05 -6.09
N THR A 296 0.69 23.86 -6.81
CA THR A 296 2.01 23.51 -7.34
C THR A 296 3.13 24.27 -6.61
N TYR A 297 4.36 23.75 -6.66
CA TYR A 297 5.50 24.42 -6.03
C TYR A 297 5.77 25.82 -6.57
N GLN A 298 5.48 26.05 -7.85
CA GLN A 298 5.62 27.36 -8.49
C GLN A 298 4.74 28.43 -7.84
N TYR A 299 3.57 28.06 -7.35
CA TYR A 299 2.57 28.96 -6.75
C TYR A 299 2.42 28.75 -5.24
N LYS A 300 3.38 28.09 -4.59
CA LYS A 300 3.25 27.58 -3.22
C LYS A 300 2.83 28.66 -2.22
N GLU A 301 3.50 29.81 -2.20
CA GLU A 301 3.22 30.88 -1.25
C GLU A 301 1.77 31.38 -1.34
N ARG A 302 1.32 31.72 -2.56
CA ARG A 302 -0.06 32.13 -2.81
C ARG A 302 -1.06 31.02 -2.52
N ALA A 303 -0.74 29.79 -2.91
CA ALA A 303 -1.61 28.64 -2.70
C ALA A 303 -1.82 28.33 -1.22
N CYS A 304 -0.80 28.52 -0.37
CA CYS A 304 -0.92 28.27 1.07
C CYS A 304 -1.92 29.23 1.74
N GLY A 305 -1.92 30.51 1.39
CA GLY A 305 -2.89 31.47 1.90
C GLY A 305 -4.33 31.15 1.44
N LEU A 306 -4.51 30.81 0.16
CA LEU A 306 -5.82 30.43 -0.37
C LEU A 306 -6.34 29.12 0.24
N LEU A 307 -5.48 28.12 0.43
CA LEU A 307 -5.83 26.88 1.11
C LEU A 307 -6.22 27.10 2.56
N ALA A 308 -5.48 27.93 3.29
CA ALA A 308 -5.80 28.27 4.68
C ALA A 308 -7.19 28.93 4.79
N ALA A 309 -7.48 29.92 3.96
CA ALA A 309 -8.78 30.56 3.93
C ALA A 309 -9.92 29.57 3.56
N TYR A 310 -9.63 28.64 2.64
CA TYR A 310 -10.58 27.58 2.27
C TYR A 310 -10.81 26.60 3.45
N ILE A 311 -9.75 26.20 4.14
CA ILE A 311 -9.83 25.35 5.33
C ILE A 311 -10.67 26.04 6.40
N ASP A 312 -10.41 27.30 6.71
CA ASP A 312 -11.18 28.06 7.72
C ASP A 312 -12.66 28.15 7.36
N LYS A 313 -12.99 28.36 6.08
CA LYS A 313 -14.37 28.31 5.60
C LYS A 313 -15.02 26.94 5.85
N LYS A 314 -14.31 25.84 5.58
CA LYS A 314 -14.85 24.47 5.81
C LYS A 314 -14.94 24.14 7.29
N LEU A 315 -14.05 24.65 8.13
CA LEU A 315 -14.13 24.50 9.60
C LEU A 315 -15.38 25.17 10.20
N VAL A 316 -15.83 26.27 9.60
CA VAL A 316 -17.10 26.93 9.99
C VAL A 316 -18.32 26.13 9.51
N MET A 317 -18.25 25.57 8.30
CA MET A 317 -19.36 24.79 7.72
C MET A 317 -19.56 23.43 8.42
N HIS A 318 -18.50 22.84 8.96
CA HIS A 318 -18.46 21.51 9.53
C HIS A 318 -18.02 21.55 11.00
N PRO A 319 -18.94 21.53 11.95
CA PRO A 319 -18.60 21.48 13.37
C PRO A 319 -18.06 20.11 13.81
N GLU A 320 -18.29 19.04 13.03
CA GLU A 320 -17.87 17.68 13.29
C GLU A 320 -16.37 17.49 13.08
N LYS A 321 -15.83 16.34 13.52
CA LYS A 321 -14.47 15.91 13.22
C LYS A 321 -14.23 15.73 11.72
N GLY A 322 -13.02 16.09 11.27
CA GLY A 322 -12.65 15.99 9.86
C GLY A 322 -11.17 15.72 9.61
N LEU A 323 -10.83 15.52 8.34
CA LEU A 323 -9.47 15.26 7.86
C LEU A 323 -9.04 16.29 6.82
N ILE A 324 -7.76 16.60 6.79
CA ILE A 324 -7.14 17.41 5.72
C ILE A 324 -5.90 16.70 5.22
N HIS A 325 -5.91 16.26 3.98
CA HIS A 325 -4.77 15.63 3.32
C HIS A 325 -3.85 16.68 2.70
N LEU A 326 -2.70 16.88 3.34
CA LEU A 326 -1.63 17.76 2.86
C LEU A 326 -0.28 17.04 2.99
N PRO A 327 0.67 17.23 2.05
CA PRO A 327 2.04 16.77 2.24
C PRO A 327 2.73 17.50 3.40
N TYR A 328 3.60 16.81 4.15
CA TYR A 328 4.37 17.41 5.26
C TYR A 328 5.04 18.74 4.91
N SER A 329 5.59 18.83 3.68
CA SER A 329 6.28 20.04 3.20
C SER A 329 5.37 21.25 2.98
N TRP A 330 4.04 21.10 3.11
CA TRP A 330 3.06 22.18 2.95
C TRP A 330 2.40 22.58 4.28
N VAL A 331 2.40 21.68 5.26
CA VAL A 331 1.67 21.89 6.52
C VAL A 331 2.09 23.16 7.24
N ALA A 332 3.39 23.33 7.48
CA ALA A 332 3.91 24.51 8.21
C ALA A 332 3.58 25.82 7.47
N ASP A 333 3.63 25.81 6.14
CA ASP A 333 3.36 27.00 5.33
C ASP A 333 1.87 27.36 5.34
N VAL A 334 0.97 26.39 5.27
CA VAL A 334 -0.47 26.63 5.39
C VAL A 334 -0.83 27.13 6.80
N LEU A 335 -0.23 26.55 7.84
CA LEU A 335 -0.49 26.93 9.23
C LEU A 335 0.03 28.34 9.63
N ARG A 336 0.88 28.96 8.82
CA ARG A 336 1.20 30.40 9.00
C ARG A 336 0.00 31.30 8.75
N HIS A 337 -0.97 30.86 7.93
CA HIS A 337 -2.13 31.63 7.51
C HIS A 337 -3.43 31.26 8.24
N THR A 338 -3.43 30.19 9.06
CA THR A 338 -4.56 29.82 9.92
C THR A 338 -4.09 29.39 11.29
N LYS A 339 -4.81 29.81 12.34
CA LYS A 339 -4.53 29.46 13.74
C LYS A 339 -5.74 28.79 14.41
N ASN A 340 -6.58 28.13 13.62
CA ASN A 340 -7.78 27.52 14.18
C ASN A 340 -7.41 26.42 15.18
N PRO A 341 -7.91 26.47 16.44
CA PRO A 341 -7.54 25.55 17.51
C PRO A 341 -8.00 24.10 17.28
N ARG A 342 -8.92 23.87 16.34
CA ARG A 342 -9.36 22.53 15.94
C ARG A 342 -8.32 21.77 15.13
N LEU A 343 -7.36 22.45 14.51
CA LEU A 343 -6.36 21.82 13.65
C LEU A 343 -5.30 21.08 14.49
N MET A 344 -5.17 19.80 14.22
CA MET A 344 -4.21 18.89 14.85
C MET A 344 -3.21 18.40 13.81
N THR A 345 -1.92 18.54 14.11
CA THR A 345 -0.83 18.09 13.23
C THR A 345 0.00 17.02 13.91
N HIS A 346 0.66 16.20 13.12
CA HIS A 346 1.57 15.17 13.60
C HIS A 346 2.89 15.19 12.82
N SER A 347 3.92 14.67 13.45
CA SER A 347 5.19 14.29 12.81
C SER A 347 5.19 12.80 12.43
N LYS A 348 6.31 12.31 11.90
CA LYS A 348 6.48 10.86 11.65
C LYS A 348 6.58 10.05 12.95
N VAL A 349 6.99 10.69 14.06
CA VAL A 349 7.29 10.02 15.33
C VAL A 349 6.06 9.93 16.24
N ASP A 350 5.26 10.99 16.33
CA ASP A 350 4.12 11.13 17.26
C ASP A 350 2.75 10.81 16.63
N LYS A 351 2.76 10.23 15.43
CA LYS A 351 1.55 9.90 14.65
C LYS A 351 0.50 9.13 15.45
N ALA A 352 0.90 8.12 16.22
CA ALA A 352 -0.01 7.27 16.97
C ALA A 352 -0.64 8.04 18.15
N GLU A 353 0.14 8.88 18.83
CA GLU A 353 -0.33 9.72 19.94
C GLU A 353 -1.34 10.76 19.45
N VAL A 354 -1.00 11.49 18.37
CA VAL A 354 -1.90 12.50 17.81
C VAL A 354 -3.18 11.87 17.31
N LEU A 355 -3.13 10.68 16.68
CA LEU A 355 -4.32 9.96 16.26
C LEU A 355 -5.21 9.57 17.45
N SER A 356 -4.63 9.15 18.58
CA SER A 356 -5.36 8.86 19.80
C SER A 356 -6.06 10.12 20.36
N ARG A 357 -5.34 11.24 20.42
CA ARG A 357 -5.90 12.54 20.85
C ARG A 357 -7.02 13.01 19.91
N PHE A 358 -6.83 12.84 18.60
CA PHE A 358 -7.85 13.17 17.61
C PHE A 358 -9.14 12.35 17.82
N ARG A 359 -9.02 11.03 18.04
CA ARG A 359 -10.17 10.17 18.33
C ARG A 359 -10.91 10.60 19.60
N ALA A 360 -10.17 11.00 20.63
CA ALA A 360 -10.73 11.48 21.90
C ALA A 360 -11.36 12.89 21.82
N SER A 361 -11.05 13.66 20.79
CA SER A 361 -11.60 15.01 20.59
C SER A 361 -13.06 14.96 20.14
N SER A 362 -13.84 15.99 20.48
CA SER A 362 -15.24 16.14 20.03
C SER A 362 -15.36 16.72 18.62
N ASN A 363 -14.44 17.60 18.22
CA ASN A 363 -14.51 18.36 16.98
C ASN A 363 -13.15 18.63 16.33
N GLY A 364 -12.11 17.86 16.70
CA GLY A 364 -10.77 18.00 16.13
C GLY A 364 -10.75 17.80 14.62
N VAL A 365 -9.79 18.43 13.95
CA VAL A 365 -9.55 18.25 12.52
C VAL A 365 -8.08 17.88 12.31
N LEU A 366 -7.85 16.66 11.85
CA LEU A 366 -6.51 16.11 11.69
C LEU A 366 -5.92 16.45 10.32
N ILE A 367 -4.77 17.11 10.31
CA ILE A 367 -3.97 17.25 9.09
C ILE A 367 -3.18 15.94 8.90
N ALA A 368 -3.71 15.08 8.04
CA ALA A 368 -3.27 13.70 7.84
C ALA A 368 -2.17 13.59 6.78
N SER A 369 -0.96 14.07 7.10
CA SER A 369 0.17 14.00 6.17
C SER A 369 0.69 12.57 6.01
N GLY A 370 0.77 12.09 4.74
CA GLY A 370 1.20 10.71 4.46
C GLY A 370 0.28 9.63 5.03
N MET A 371 -0.97 9.95 5.31
CA MET A 371 -1.99 9.04 5.85
C MET A 371 -3.07 8.70 4.80
N PHE A 372 -2.71 8.60 3.54
CA PHE A 372 -3.64 8.12 2.51
C PHE A 372 -4.03 6.65 2.73
N GLU A 373 -3.22 5.90 3.47
CA GLU A 373 -3.42 4.50 3.82
C GLU A 373 -3.24 4.25 5.32
N GLY A 374 -3.81 3.16 5.86
CA GLY A 374 -3.53 2.67 7.20
C GLY A 374 -4.22 3.41 8.37
N VAL A 375 -5.15 4.32 8.09
CA VAL A 375 -6.00 4.94 9.13
C VAL A 375 -7.46 4.65 8.82
N ASP A 376 -8.14 4.06 9.79
CA ASP A 376 -9.57 3.78 9.72
C ASP A 376 -10.33 4.72 10.68
N LEU A 377 -11.24 5.52 10.12
CA LEU A 377 -12.00 6.53 10.85
C LEU A 377 -13.49 6.40 10.49
N PRO A 378 -14.16 5.38 11.02
CA PRO A 378 -15.56 5.13 10.71
C PRO A 378 -16.48 6.10 11.45
N LEU A 379 -17.65 6.35 10.86
CA LEU A 379 -18.74 7.10 11.49
C LEU A 379 -18.30 8.49 12.00
N ASP A 380 -18.55 8.79 13.27
CA ASP A 380 -18.25 10.08 13.88
C ASP A 380 -16.75 10.36 14.10
N ASP A 381 -15.90 9.40 13.77
CA ASP A 381 -14.45 9.65 13.79
C ASP A 381 -14.01 10.63 12.68
N ALA A 382 -14.72 10.69 11.54
CA ALA A 382 -14.56 11.78 10.57
C ALA A 382 -15.75 11.84 9.61
N ARG A 383 -16.44 12.99 9.54
CA ARG A 383 -17.62 13.21 8.69
C ARG A 383 -17.33 13.97 7.40
N TRP A 384 -16.18 14.59 7.32
CA TRP A 384 -15.75 15.33 6.14
C TRP A 384 -14.24 15.32 6.00
N GLN A 385 -13.78 15.58 4.78
CA GLN A 385 -12.35 15.70 4.51
C GLN A 385 -12.04 16.65 3.36
N ILE A 386 -10.82 17.16 3.34
CA ILE A 386 -10.24 17.96 2.25
C ILE A 386 -9.02 17.22 1.68
N ILE A 387 -8.99 17.01 0.38
CA ILE A 387 -7.76 16.71 -0.36
C ILE A 387 -7.21 18.06 -0.80
N GLY A 388 -6.30 18.62 0.02
CA GLY A 388 -5.78 19.96 -0.18
C GLY A 388 -4.76 20.05 -1.31
N LYS A 389 -4.09 18.92 -1.64
CA LYS A 389 -3.18 18.80 -2.76
C LYS A 389 -3.33 17.45 -3.42
N VAL A 390 -3.42 17.41 -4.74
CA VAL A 390 -3.33 16.16 -5.50
C VAL A 390 -1.98 15.49 -5.21
N PRO A 391 -1.96 14.24 -4.72
CA PRO A 391 -0.77 13.61 -4.17
C PRO A 391 0.13 13.00 -5.27
N PHE A 392 0.55 13.81 -6.24
CA PHE A 392 1.57 13.40 -7.20
C PHE A 392 2.86 13.05 -6.48
N ASP A 393 3.54 12.02 -6.93
CA ASP A 393 4.88 11.71 -6.47
C ASP A 393 5.88 12.80 -6.86
N SER A 394 6.93 12.97 -6.05
CA SER A 394 7.87 14.08 -6.26
C SER A 394 8.77 13.81 -7.46
N LEU A 395 8.70 14.67 -8.48
CA LEU A 395 9.65 14.65 -9.60
C LEU A 395 11.07 15.09 -9.20
N GLY A 396 11.27 15.52 -7.96
CA GLY A 396 12.59 15.71 -7.36
C GLY A 396 13.29 14.38 -7.02
N ASP A 397 12.54 13.27 -6.98
CA ASP A 397 13.11 11.93 -6.97
C ASP A 397 13.46 11.54 -8.42
N PRO A 398 14.74 11.34 -8.74
CA PRO A 398 15.16 11.02 -10.11
C PRO A 398 14.49 9.75 -10.67
N ALA A 399 14.17 8.74 -9.82
CA ALA A 399 13.48 7.51 -10.22
C ALA A 399 12.08 7.79 -10.74
N ILE A 400 11.38 8.61 -9.98
CA ILE A 400 10.03 9.01 -10.32
C ILE A 400 10.04 9.90 -11.55
N ALA A 401 11.01 10.83 -11.67
CA ALA A 401 11.14 11.68 -12.82
C ALA A 401 11.42 10.89 -14.12
N GLU A 402 12.35 9.95 -14.07
CA GLU A 402 12.67 9.06 -15.20
C GLU A 402 11.45 8.21 -15.57
N ARG A 403 10.79 7.60 -14.60
CA ARG A 403 9.60 6.80 -14.88
C ARG A 403 8.44 7.64 -15.39
N ALA A 404 8.21 8.82 -14.84
CA ALA A 404 7.16 9.74 -15.29
C ALA A 404 7.37 10.20 -16.73
N SER A 405 8.63 10.37 -17.18
CA SER A 405 8.95 10.73 -18.56
C SER A 405 8.70 9.60 -19.54
N THR A 406 8.98 8.36 -19.14
CA THR A 406 8.84 7.16 -19.98
C THR A 406 7.47 6.50 -19.89
N ASP A 407 6.72 6.74 -18.80
CA ASP A 407 5.39 6.18 -18.53
C ASP A 407 4.49 7.21 -17.80
N PRO A 408 4.01 8.25 -18.53
CA PRO A 408 3.16 9.29 -17.94
C PRO A 408 1.84 8.76 -17.37
N GLU A 409 1.31 7.66 -17.92
CA GLU A 409 0.08 7.03 -17.45
C GLU A 409 0.27 6.41 -16.07
N TRP A 410 1.40 5.75 -15.83
CA TRP A 410 1.76 5.26 -14.51
C TRP A 410 1.83 6.39 -13.47
N TYR A 411 2.47 7.51 -13.83
CA TYR A 411 2.60 8.65 -12.93
C TYR A 411 1.24 9.25 -12.55
N ALA A 412 0.35 9.41 -13.53
CA ALA A 412 -1.02 9.85 -13.31
C ALA A 412 -1.81 8.84 -12.46
N TYR A 413 -1.69 7.55 -12.76
CA TYR A 413 -2.37 6.48 -12.03
C TYR A 413 -1.95 6.43 -10.56
N ALA A 414 -0.69 6.62 -10.24
CA ALA A 414 -0.20 6.68 -8.86
C ALA A 414 -0.88 7.81 -8.04
N ALA A 415 -1.11 8.97 -8.67
CA ALA A 415 -1.83 10.08 -8.04
C ALA A 415 -3.32 9.78 -7.90
N ILE A 416 -3.95 9.22 -8.95
CA ILE A 416 -5.37 8.81 -8.94
C ILE A 416 -5.64 7.81 -7.81
N LEU A 417 -4.79 6.80 -7.68
CA LEU A 417 -4.89 5.79 -6.63
C LEU A 417 -4.97 6.42 -5.23
N LYS A 418 -4.07 7.36 -4.93
CA LYS A 418 -4.02 8.05 -3.64
C LYS A 418 -5.25 8.96 -3.42
N VAL A 419 -5.74 9.63 -4.46
CA VAL A 419 -6.98 10.43 -4.39
C VAL A 419 -8.18 9.54 -4.08
N VAL A 420 -8.32 8.43 -4.78
CA VAL A 420 -9.44 7.49 -4.58
C VAL A 420 -9.39 6.84 -3.20
N GLN A 421 -8.21 6.48 -2.73
CA GLN A 421 -8.01 5.95 -1.37
C GLN A 421 -8.32 6.98 -0.29
N ALA A 422 -7.87 8.22 -0.47
CA ALA A 422 -8.21 9.31 0.43
C ALA A 422 -9.73 9.52 0.50
N ALA A 423 -10.42 9.59 -0.64
CA ALA A 423 -11.86 9.75 -0.69
C ALA A 423 -12.63 8.65 0.07
N GLY A 424 -12.07 7.45 0.18
CA GLY A 424 -12.67 6.35 0.94
C GLY A 424 -12.39 6.37 2.45
N ARG A 425 -11.79 7.45 3.03
CA ARG A 425 -11.41 7.45 4.46
C ARG A 425 -12.54 7.82 5.42
N VAL A 426 -13.45 8.65 5.02
CA VAL A 426 -14.54 9.19 5.86
C VAL A 426 -15.87 8.45 5.69
N CYS A 427 -15.89 7.35 4.94
CA CYS A 427 -17.10 6.57 4.73
C CYS A 427 -16.71 5.09 4.65
N ARG A 428 -17.04 4.30 5.68
CA ARG A 428 -16.48 2.97 5.92
C ARG A 428 -17.50 1.84 6.08
N ALA A 429 -18.78 2.17 6.19
CA ALA A 429 -19.87 1.21 6.29
C ALA A 429 -20.98 1.54 5.28
N PRO A 430 -21.84 0.59 4.90
CA PRO A 430 -22.92 0.84 3.93
C PRO A 430 -23.89 1.94 4.35
N ASP A 431 -24.12 2.10 5.64
CA ASP A 431 -24.96 3.09 6.30
C ASP A 431 -24.21 4.36 6.74
N ASP A 432 -22.90 4.41 6.49
CA ASP A 432 -22.05 5.55 6.82
C ASP A 432 -22.20 6.67 5.78
N HIS A 433 -21.85 7.90 6.18
CA HIS A 433 -21.84 9.05 5.30
C HIS A 433 -20.67 9.98 5.58
N GLY A 434 -20.19 10.65 4.54
CA GLY A 434 -19.09 11.61 4.67
C GLY A 434 -18.83 12.34 3.37
N ILE A 435 -18.32 13.56 3.45
CA ILE A 435 -18.08 14.43 2.30
C ILE A 435 -16.58 14.58 2.06
N THR A 436 -16.17 14.42 0.82
CA THR A 436 -14.79 14.71 0.37
C THR A 436 -14.78 15.96 -0.48
N TYR A 437 -13.91 16.92 -0.15
CA TYR A 437 -13.66 18.11 -0.97
C TYR A 437 -12.27 17.98 -1.62
N ILE A 438 -12.18 18.28 -2.91
CA ILE A 438 -10.91 18.36 -3.63
C ILE A 438 -10.63 19.83 -3.92
N ALA A 439 -9.66 20.40 -3.20
CA ALA A 439 -9.33 21.83 -3.22
C ALA A 439 -8.24 22.22 -4.23
N ASP A 440 -7.50 21.25 -4.77
CA ASP A 440 -6.43 21.49 -5.75
C ASP A 440 -6.99 21.51 -7.18
N SER A 441 -6.81 22.63 -7.89
CA SER A 441 -7.23 22.76 -9.29
C SER A 441 -6.52 21.81 -10.26
N GLN A 442 -5.37 21.23 -9.89
CA GLN A 442 -4.71 20.20 -10.70
C GLN A 442 -5.55 18.92 -10.86
N PHE A 443 -6.54 18.69 -9.99
CA PHE A 443 -7.41 17.53 -10.08
C PHE A 443 -8.25 17.52 -11.38
N GLU A 444 -8.72 18.67 -11.82
CA GLU A 444 -9.50 18.76 -13.06
C GLU A 444 -8.70 18.29 -14.27
N ARG A 445 -7.45 18.75 -14.38
CA ARG A 445 -6.54 18.33 -15.45
C ARG A 445 -6.26 16.81 -15.37
N LEU A 446 -6.00 16.29 -14.17
CA LEU A 446 -5.78 14.86 -13.94
C LEU A 446 -7.01 14.06 -14.37
N TYR A 447 -8.21 14.49 -13.96
CA TYR A 447 -9.45 13.80 -14.28
C TYR A 447 -9.77 13.83 -15.78
N ARG A 448 -9.72 15.00 -16.43
CA ARG A 448 -10.03 15.12 -17.87
C ARG A 448 -9.09 14.29 -18.74
N ASN A 449 -7.78 14.31 -18.43
CA ASN A 449 -6.78 13.58 -19.23
C ASN A 449 -6.80 12.07 -18.99
N HIS A 450 -7.24 11.62 -17.80
CA HIS A 450 -7.10 10.22 -17.37
C HIS A 450 -8.42 9.64 -16.81
N LYS A 451 -9.59 10.13 -17.26
CA LYS A 451 -10.92 9.72 -16.78
C LYS A 451 -11.09 8.19 -16.73
N LYS A 452 -10.55 7.47 -17.72
CA LYS A 452 -10.65 6.01 -17.84
C LYS A 452 -9.89 5.24 -16.74
N LEU A 453 -8.96 5.88 -16.04
CA LEU A 453 -8.20 5.28 -14.95
C LEU A 453 -8.91 5.38 -13.59
N PHE A 454 -9.94 6.22 -13.50
CA PHE A 454 -10.73 6.33 -12.27
C PHE A 454 -11.75 5.18 -12.18
N PRO A 455 -11.86 4.53 -10.99
CA PRO A 455 -12.87 3.50 -10.78
C PRO A 455 -14.30 4.06 -10.97
N ALA A 456 -15.18 3.26 -11.54
CA ALA A 456 -16.56 3.67 -11.82
C ALA A 456 -17.28 4.19 -10.56
N TYR A 457 -17.11 3.51 -9.43
CA TYR A 457 -17.72 3.91 -8.18
C TYR A 457 -17.27 5.31 -7.68
N PHE A 458 -16.02 5.71 -7.96
CA PHE A 458 -15.53 7.05 -7.63
C PHE A 458 -16.18 8.10 -8.52
N VAL A 459 -16.24 7.83 -9.85
CA VAL A 459 -16.87 8.73 -10.83
C VAL A 459 -18.34 8.94 -10.52
N GLN A 460 -19.07 7.92 -10.09
CA GLN A 460 -20.47 8.01 -9.67
C GLN A 460 -20.67 9.02 -8.51
N ALA A 461 -19.69 9.14 -7.62
CA ALA A 461 -19.75 10.04 -6.46
C ALA A 461 -19.20 11.45 -6.73
N LEU A 462 -18.46 11.63 -7.84
CA LEU A 462 -17.83 12.90 -8.19
C LEU A 462 -18.87 13.96 -8.58
N ARG A 463 -18.70 15.18 -8.08
CA ARG A 463 -19.53 16.36 -8.35
C ARG A 463 -18.64 17.58 -8.62
N GLY A 464 -19.18 18.58 -9.31
CA GLY A 464 -18.47 19.86 -9.54
C GLY A 464 -17.56 19.87 -10.76
N ILE A 465 -17.39 18.76 -11.48
CA ILE A 465 -16.75 18.71 -12.79
C ILE A 465 -17.81 18.28 -13.80
N ASN A 466 -18.11 19.16 -14.71
CA ASN A 466 -18.96 18.82 -15.86
C ASN A 466 -18.18 17.89 -16.79
N GLY A 467 -18.78 16.76 -17.11
CA GLY A 467 -18.18 15.67 -17.88
C GLY A 467 -17.87 16.02 -19.33
#